data_2ac641b388b4e6713fc9f3af4b4db6cb
#
_entry.id   2ac641b388b4e6713fc9f3af4b4db6cb
#
_cell.length_a   1.000
_cell.length_b   1.000
_cell.length_c   1.000
_cell.angle_alpha   90.00
_cell.angle_beta   90.00
_cell.angle_gamma   90.00
#
_symmetry.space_group_name_H-M   'P 1'
#
loop_
_entity.id
_entity.type
_entity.pdbx_description
1 polymer ?
#
loop_
_entity_poly.entity_id
_entity_poly.type
_entity_poly.pdbx_seq_one_letter_code
_entity_poly.pdbx_strand_id
1 'polypeptide(L)'
;MTLQKFRKKPIIVEAVQFTGSEENAREIADWITDNWKELEVEWYNDFDGAFIIIKPDGTEMHCPENGWLVKGIDGSIYPVKDETFKKVYELIDDSTG
;
A
#
# COMPACT_ATOMS: atom_id res chain seq x y z
N MET A 1 24.41 17.13 -20.03
CA MET A 1 23.44 16.18 -19.48
C MET A 1 22.83 15.40 -20.66
N THR A 2 22.84 14.07 -20.57
CA THR A 2 22.25 13.23 -21.60
C THR A 2 21.01 12.54 -21.01
N LEU A 3 19.85 12.82 -21.59
CA LEU A 3 18.60 12.17 -21.19
C LEU A 3 18.47 10.84 -21.93
N GLN A 4 18.13 9.80 -21.21
CA GLN A 4 17.88 8.47 -21.76
C GLN A 4 16.42 8.09 -21.46
N LYS A 5 15.84 7.31 -22.33
CA LYS A 5 14.48 6.81 -22.13
C LYS A 5 14.53 5.40 -21.57
N PHE A 6 13.74 5.16 -20.55
CA PHE A 6 13.66 3.85 -19.92
C PHE A 6 12.22 3.38 -19.90
N ARG A 7 12.03 2.09 -20.16
CA ARG A 7 10.72 1.46 -19.99
C ARG A 7 10.69 0.75 -18.64
N LYS A 8 9.65 1.00 -17.87
CA LYS A 8 9.46 0.28 -16.60
C LYS A 8 9.22 -1.19 -16.92
N LYS A 9 10.01 -2.07 -16.32
CA LYS A 9 9.84 -3.51 -16.51
C LYS A 9 8.53 -3.97 -15.88
N PRO A 10 7.84 -4.97 -16.47
CA PRO A 10 6.68 -5.55 -15.80
C PRO A 10 7.12 -6.21 -14.50
N ILE A 11 6.60 -5.71 -13.39
CA ILE A 11 6.96 -6.17 -12.06
C ILE A 11 5.66 -6.54 -11.34
N ILE A 12 5.66 -7.73 -10.73
CA ILE A 12 4.52 -8.17 -9.93
C ILE A 12 4.71 -7.65 -8.51
N VAL A 13 3.70 -6.95 -7.97
CA VAL A 13 3.69 -6.48 -6.59
C VAL A 13 2.45 -7.01 -5.89
N GLU A 14 2.52 -7.06 -4.56
CA GLU A 14 1.37 -7.38 -3.73
C GLU A 14 0.79 -6.08 -3.22
N ALA A 15 -0.53 -5.98 -3.18
CA ALA A 15 -1.19 -4.78 -2.71
C ALA A 15 -2.52 -5.13 -2.05
N VAL A 16 -2.94 -4.29 -1.11
CA VAL A 16 -4.22 -4.43 -0.43
C VAL A 16 -4.90 -3.07 -0.39
N GLN A 17 -6.20 -3.05 -0.62
CA GLN A 17 -6.98 -1.82 -0.56
C GLN A 17 -7.51 -1.59 0.85
N PHE A 18 -7.34 -0.35 1.34
CA PHE A 18 -7.94 0.06 2.60
C PHE A 18 -9.35 0.59 2.32
N THR A 19 -10.37 -0.19 2.67
CA THR A 19 -11.77 0.15 2.37
C THR A 19 -12.43 1.00 3.45
N GLY A 20 -11.78 1.17 4.58
CA GLY A 20 -12.31 1.97 5.68
C GLY A 20 -13.07 1.19 6.73
N SER A 21 -13.36 -0.09 6.53
CA SER A 21 -14.03 -0.90 7.54
C SER A 21 -13.05 -1.34 8.62
N GLU A 22 -13.55 -1.60 9.82
CA GLU A 22 -12.74 -2.09 10.92
C GLU A 22 -12.10 -3.44 10.60
N GLU A 23 -12.87 -4.35 10.00
CA GLU A 23 -12.37 -5.67 9.63
C GLU A 23 -11.22 -5.56 8.63
N ASN A 24 -11.38 -4.73 7.61
CA ASN A 24 -10.34 -4.49 6.61
C ASN A 24 -9.08 -3.88 7.25
N ALA A 25 -9.26 -2.89 8.14
CA ALA A 25 -8.14 -2.27 8.83
C ALA A 25 -7.36 -3.28 9.68
N ARG A 26 -8.06 -4.18 10.35
CA ARG A 26 -7.41 -5.22 11.16
C ARG A 26 -6.61 -6.21 10.29
N GLU A 27 -7.16 -6.62 9.16
CA GLU A 27 -6.46 -7.49 8.23
C GLU A 27 -5.19 -6.85 7.71
N ILE A 28 -5.26 -5.56 7.36
CA ILE A 28 -4.09 -4.81 6.91
C ILE A 28 -3.07 -4.68 8.03
N ALA A 29 -3.53 -4.36 9.25
CA ALA A 29 -2.65 -4.23 10.40
C ALA A 29 -1.88 -5.53 10.67
N ASP A 30 -2.57 -6.67 10.62
CA ASP A 30 -1.93 -7.98 10.81
C ASP A 30 -0.91 -8.26 9.70
N TRP A 31 -1.24 -7.97 8.46
CA TRP A 31 -0.33 -8.14 7.34
C TRP A 31 0.93 -7.31 7.51
N ILE A 32 0.78 -6.06 7.92
CA ILE A 32 1.92 -5.16 8.11
C ILE A 32 2.77 -5.62 9.28
N THR A 33 2.18 -5.92 10.43
CA THR A 33 2.94 -6.30 11.61
C THR A 33 3.61 -7.67 11.45
N ASP A 34 3.05 -8.55 10.64
CA ASP A 34 3.66 -9.84 10.35
C ASP A 34 4.87 -9.72 9.41
N ASN A 35 4.86 -8.74 8.52
CA ASN A 35 5.89 -8.62 7.50
C ASN A 35 6.93 -7.53 7.80
N TRP A 36 6.57 -6.51 8.57
CA TRP A 36 7.45 -5.40 8.94
C TRP A 36 7.39 -5.18 10.44
N LYS A 37 8.24 -5.89 11.17
CA LYS A 37 8.22 -5.89 12.64
C LYS A 37 8.53 -4.53 13.26
N GLU A 38 9.25 -3.68 12.54
CA GLU A 38 9.65 -2.36 13.00
C GLU A 38 8.57 -1.29 12.80
N LEU A 39 7.50 -1.61 12.07
CA LEU A 39 6.45 -0.63 11.78
C LEU A 39 5.30 -0.72 12.78
N GLU A 40 4.73 0.43 13.11
CA GLU A 40 3.51 0.52 13.90
C GLU A 40 2.39 1.01 13.00
N VAL A 41 1.15 0.70 13.36
CA VAL A 41 0.00 1.11 12.57
C VAL A 41 -1.09 1.68 13.47
N GLU A 42 -1.83 2.64 12.92
CA GLU A 42 -3.01 3.22 13.54
C GLU A 42 -4.05 3.46 12.46
N TRP A 43 -5.33 3.36 12.81
CA TRP A 43 -6.37 3.78 11.88
C TRP A 43 -7.46 4.53 12.63
N TYR A 44 -8.09 5.44 11.93
CA TYR A 44 -9.16 6.25 12.48
C TYR A 44 -10.44 5.99 11.71
N ASN A 45 -11.51 5.80 12.45
CA ASN A 45 -12.83 5.51 11.91
C ASN A 45 -13.70 6.78 11.91
N ASP A 46 -13.07 7.91 11.66
CA ASP A 46 -13.77 9.19 11.62
C ASP A 46 -13.97 9.66 10.17
N PHE A 47 -14.42 10.89 10.04
CA PHE A 47 -14.81 11.51 8.78
C PHE A 47 -13.72 11.49 7.71
N ASP A 48 -12.46 11.53 8.13
CA ASP A 48 -11.31 11.53 7.24
C ASP A 48 -10.58 10.19 7.25
N GLY A 49 -11.27 9.13 7.62
CA GLY A 49 -10.71 7.80 7.85
C GLY A 49 -9.41 7.54 7.10
N ALA A 50 -8.34 7.36 7.84
CA ALA A 50 -7.04 7.08 7.26
C ALA A 50 -6.36 5.94 7.98
N PHE A 51 -5.63 5.13 7.23
CA PHE A 51 -4.76 4.12 7.78
C PHE A 51 -3.35 4.70 7.81
N ILE A 52 -2.72 4.68 8.98
CA ILE A 52 -1.43 5.32 9.19
C ILE A 52 -0.38 4.29 9.54
N ILE A 53 0.75 4.32 8.82
CA ILE A 53 1.91 3.49 9.10
C ILE A 53 2.99 4.39 9.68
N ILE A 54 3.53 4.00 10.83
CA ILE A 54 4.53 4.78 11.56
C ILE A 54 5.87 4.07 11.52
N LYS A 55 6.88 4.75 10.98
CA LYS A 55 8.24 4.24 10.91
C LYS A 55 8.97 4.45 12.23
N PRO A 56 10.07 3.71 12.48
CA PRO A 56 10.84 3.86 13.72
C PRO A 56 11.34 5.28 13.99
N ASP A 57 11.59 6.08 12.94
CA ASP A 57 12.01 7.47 13.07
C ASP A 57 10.86 8.44 13.34
N GLY A 58 9.63 7.92 13.48
CA GLY A 58 8.44 8.73 13.71
C GLY A 58 7.76 9.25 12.44
N THR A 59 8.34 8.98 11.26
CA THR A 59 7.72 9.39 10.00
C THR A 59 6.43 8.60 9.77
N GLU A 60 5.37 9.29 9.37
CA GLU A 60 4.08 8.68 9.12
C GLU A 60 3.78 8.62 7.62
N MET A 61 3.17 7.51 7.20
CA MET A 61 2.62 7.35 5.86
C MET A 61 1.12 7.19 6.00
N HIS A 62 0.35 8.02 5.32
CA HIS A 62 -1.11 8.01 5.40
C HIS A 62 -1.73 7.42 4.15
N CYS A 63 -2.63 6.45 4.34
CA CYS A 63 -3.40 5.85 3.25
C CYS A 63 -4.86 6.26 3.42
N PRO A 64 -5.41 7.03 2.49
CA PRO A 64 -6.82 7.44 2.59
C PRO A 64 -7.74 6.26 2.32
N GLU A 65 -9.01 6.40 2.69
CA GLU A 65 -10.02 5.41 2.37
C GLU A 65 -10.04 5.17 0.87
N ASN A 66 -10.13 3.91 0.48
CA ASN A 66 -10.03 3.39 -0.88
C ASN A 66 -8.62 3.47 -1.49
N GLY A 67 -7.63 4.02 -0.78
CA GLY A 67 -6.24 3.95 -1.21
C GLY A 67 -5.68 2.54 -1.07
N TRP A 68 -4.51 2.33 -1.62
CA TRP A 68 -3.86 1.03 -1.65
C TRP A 68 -2.54 1.07 -0.90
N LEU A 69 -2.22 -0.03 -0.24
CA LEU A 69 -0.90 -0.24 0.37
C LEU A 69 -0.18 -1.26 -0.49
N VAL A 70 0.97 -0.87 -1.01
CA VAL A 70 1.73 -1.65 -1.99
C VAL A 70 3.04 -2.09 -1.37
N LYS A 71 3.32 -3.40 -1.48
CA LYS A 71 4.62 -3.95 -1.13
C LYS A 71 5.48 -3.94 -2.39
N GLY A 72 6.48 -3.07 -2.43
CA GLY A 72 7.35 -2.94 -3.59
C GLY A 72 8.33 -4.10 -3.74
N ILE A 73 9.06 -4.11 -4.85
CA ILE A 73 10.02 -5.17 -5.15
C ILE A 73 11.20 -5.19 -4.19
N ASP A 74 11.49 -4.04 -3.59
CA ASP A 74 12.56 -3.91 -2.58
C ASP A 74 12.10 -4.31 -1.18
N GLY A 75 10.86 -4.73 -1.03
CA GLY A 75 10.29 -5.11 0.25
C GLY A 75 9.74 -3.95 1.07
N SER A 76 9.80 -2.72 0.56
CA SER A 76 9.20 -1.57 1.25
C SER A 76 7.69 -1.54 1.05
N ILE A 77 7.00 -0.84 1.95
CA ILE A 77 5.56 -0.63 1.84
C ILE A 77 5.30 0.86 1.66
N TYR A 78 4.34 1.21 0.81
CA TYR A 78 3.98 2.60 0.58
C TYR A 78 2.52 2.72 0.15
N PRO A 79 1.87 3.85 0.46
CA PRO A 79 0.49 4.09 0.06
C PRO A 79 0.40 4.65 -1.36
N VAL A 80 -0.66 4.28 -2.08
CA VAL A 80 -0.95 4.79 -3.42
C VAL A 80 -2.44 5.12 -3.49
N LYS A 81 -2.77 6.29 -3.99
CA LYS A 81 -4.17 6.68 -4.17
C LYS A 81 -4.85 5.77 -5.19
N ASP A 82 -6.15 5.51 -4.99
CA ASP A 82 -6.90 4.59 -5.84
C ASP A 82 -6.81 4.96 -7.32
N GLU A 83 -7.02 6.22 -7.67
CA GLU A 83 -6.97 6.65 -9.08
C GLU A 83 -5.59 6.47 -9.70
N THR A 84 -4.53 6.68 -8.94
CA THR A 84 -3.16 6.45 -9.40
C THR A 84 -2.90 4.96 -9.55
N PHE A 85 -3.34 4.18 -8.57
CA PHE A 85 -3.16 2.73 -8.58
C PHE A 85 -3.78 2.10 -9.83
N LYS A 86 -5.00 2.49 -10.15
CA LYS A 86 -5.71 1.97 -11.32
C LYS A 86 -5.05 2.31 -12.65
N LYS A 87 -4.30 3.40 -12.69
CA LYS A 87 -3.57 3.80 -13.91
C LYS A 87 -2.27 3.03 -14.09
N VAL A 88 -1.65 2.58 -13.00
CA VAL A 88 -0.32 1.99 -13.01
C VAL A 88 -0.36 0.46 -12.95
N TYR A 89 -1.33 -0.09 -12.24
CA TYR A 89 -1.37 -1.53 -11.94
C TYR A 89 -2.61 -2.19 -12.51
N GLU A 90 -2.45 -3.45 -12.91
CA GLU A 90 -3.54 -4.33 -13.34
C GLU A 90 -3.61 -5.51 -12.40
N LEU A 91 -4.83 -5.98 -12.13
CA LEU A 91 -5.03 -7.20 -11.36
C LEU A 91 -4.60 -8.40 -12.20
N ILE A 92 -3.77 -9.26 -11.61
CA ILE A 92 -3.41 -10.52 -12.24
C ILE A 92 -4.45 -11.55 -11.82
N ASP A 93 -5.10 -12.16 -12.80
CA ASP A 93 -6.09 -13.20 -12.55
C ASP A 93 -5.41 -14.57 -12.63
N ASP A 94 -5.06 -15.12 -11.49
CA ASP A 94 -4.42 -16.43 -11.39
C ASP A 94 -5.35 -17.59 -11.72
N SER A 95 -6.66 -17.34 -11.77
CA SER A 95 -7.64 -18.38 -12.01
C SER A 95 -7.66 -18.87 -13.46
N THR A 96 -7.04 -18.10 -14.36
CA THR A 96 -6.99 -18.41 -15.78
C THR A 96 -5.71 -19.15 -16.20
N GLY A 97 -4.89 -19.44 -15.24
CA GLY A 97 -3.55 -20.03 -15.44
C GLY A 97 -3.48 -21.24 -16.30
#